data_c5ea4ba9a12642e6f748d8ecd1fba31b
#
_entry.id   c5ea4ba9a12642e6f748d8ecd1fba31b
#
_cell.length_a   1.000
_cell.length_b   1.000
_cell.length_c   1.000
_cell.angle_alpha   90.00
_cell.angle_beta   90.00
_cell.angle_gamma   90.00
#
_symmetry.space_group_name_H-M   'P 1'
#
loop_
_entity.id
_entity.type
_entity.pdbx_description
1 polymer ?
#
loop_
_entity_poly.entity_id
_entity_poly.type
_entity_poly.pdbx_seq_one_letter_code
_entity_poly.pdbx_strand_id
1 'polypeptide(L)'
;MPQPDSRFGGIELKIQVIVSLLIVSLSFSGCLGTSNEELVCNDGKDKGDDCVLTIVTYDIIAITDDVLNEFTNQTGFEVRMIRTDDAGGILEHLLLTKDSPQADLALGLDNTYLQTALQFDLLADHDAQIPNLGSKATIPYSGNKAVPFDQGYICLNADTQALSENNLSFPTTLEELTAPEWNGKTAFPSPVTSSPGRAFMVATIDYFEQQSSNTTAFDWWADMAENDAMFTTGWTEAYETHYTGGYGIWNEGHIGDAWLTVSYCHSPGVEAYYGGNSTISAAVDIDYASFSQVEYAASVNGGGSKNAVNAFIEFLLTDGVNTNMPENNLMYSVLEGKDLPETDGYRYHSPVPTQPSTIEMDRIGQEMDDWLKEWRDSTNSI
;
A
#
# COMPACT_ATOMS: atom_id res chain seq x y z
N MET A 1 23.41 26.40 -27.66
CA MET A 1 22.43 25.34 -27.35
C MET A 1 23.07 24.02 -27.70
N PRO A 2 23.51 23.20 -26.76
CA PRO A 2 23.93 21.83 -27.02
C PRO A 2 22.71 20.92 -26.94
N GLN A 3 22.58 20.01 -27.89
CA GLN A 3 21.55 18.96 -27.90
C GLN A 3 21.75 18.01 -26.72
N PRO A 4 20.66 17.47 -26.13
CA PRO A 4 20.79 16.46 -25.12
C PRO A 4 21.23 15.12 -25.72
N ASP A 5 22.19 14.53 -25.09
CA ASP A 5 22.85 13.27 -25.42
C ASP A 5 21.85 12.10 -25.29
N SER A 6 21.72 11.34 -26.36
CA SER A 6 20.81 10.19 -26.50
C SER A 6 21.28 8.98 -25.67
N ARG A 7 21.17 9.04 -24.33
CA ARG A 7 21.57 7.92 -23.44
C ARG A 7 20.44 7.12 -22.81
N PHE A 8 19.19 7.39 -23.15
CA PHE A 8 18.05 6.73 -22.53
C PHE A 8 17.35 5.63 -23.34
N GLY A 9 17.95 5.21 -24.46
CA GLY A 9 17.45 4.06 -25.23
C GLY A 9 17.89 2.67 -24.74
N GLY A 10 18.35 2.55 -23.49
CA GLY A 10 19.00 1.32 -23.01
C GLY A 10 18.30 0.55 -21.90
N ILE A 11 17.16 1.01 -21.39
CA ILE A 11 16.53 0.40 -20.20
C ILE A 11 15.59 -0.75 -20.58
N GLU A 12 14.91 -0.69 -21.72
CA GLU A 12 14.06 -1.82 -22.17
C GLU A 12 14.84 -3.10 -22.55
N LEU A 13 16.17 -3.03 -22.73
CA LEU A 13 16.97 -4.18 -23.14
C LEU A 13 17.72 -4.87 -21.99
N LYS A 14 17.63 -4.38 -20.75
CA LYS A 14 18.33 -5.00 -19.61
C LYS A 14 17.47 -5.94 -18.77
N ILE A 15 16.17 -5.96 -18.95
CA ILE A 15 15.26 -6.87 -18.24
C ILE A 15 15.26 -8.28 -18.87
N GLN A 16 15.70 -8.44 -20.11
CA GLN A 16 15.70 -9.74 -20.81
C GLN A 16 17.01 -10.56 -20.75
N VAL A 17 18.04 -10.16 -20.02
CA VAL A 17 19.38 -10.82 -20.13
C VAL A 17 19.89 -11.42 -18.81
N ILE A 18 19.15 -11.46 -17.73
CA ILE A 18 19.61 -12.06 -16.44
C ILE A 18 18.79 -13.30 -16.03
N VAL A 19 18.21 -14.03 -16.94
CA VAL A 19 17.66 -15.35 -16.63
C VAL A 19 18.31 -16.39 -17.55
N SER A 20 19.54 -16.75 -17.28
CA SER A 20 20.15 -18.02 -17.73
C SER A 20 21.45 -18.26 -16.99
N LEU A 21 21.42 -19.12 -16.01
CA LEU A 21 22.45 -20.03 -15.50
C LEU A 21 22.39 -20.17 -13.98
N LEU A 22 21.78 -21.25 -13.53
CA LEU A 22 22.42 -22.22 -12.64
C LEU A 22 21.39 -23.23 -12.12
N ILE A 23 21.20 -24.32 -12.90
CA ILE A 23 20.62 -25.53 -12.36
C ILE A 23 21.79 -26.37 -11.83
N VAL A 24 21.86 -26.54 -10.52
CA VAL A 24 22.63 -27.63 -9.89
C VAL A 24 21.70 -28.42 -8.99
N SER A 25 21.37 -29.59 -9.44
CA SER A 25 20.66 -30.64 -8.73
C SER A 25 21.45 -31.14 -7.52
N LEU A 26 20.87 -31.10 -6.33
CA LEU A 26 21.29 -31.92 -5.19
C LEU A 26 20.07 -32.63 -4.60
N SER A 27 19.98 -33.91 -4.94
CA SER A 27 19.07 -34.86 -4.33
C SER A 27 19.51 -35.13 -2.88
N PHE A 28 18.67 -34.82 -1.90
CA PHE A 28 18.77 -35.42 -0.57
C PHE A 28 17.43 -36.08 -0.21
N SER A 29 17.46 -37.39 -0.21
CA SER A 29 16.42 -38.25 0.36
C SER A 29 16.55 -38.22 1.88
N GLY A 30 15.51 -37.83 2.58
CA GLY A 30 15.39 -37.95 4.02
C GLY A 30 13.92 -37.96 4.42
N CYS A 31 13.36 -39.20 4.52
CA CYS A 31 12.03 -39.40 5.09
C CYS A 31 12.01 -39.06 6.56
N LEU A 32 11.08 -38.14 6.96
CA LEU A 32 10.39 -38.23 8.25
C LEU A 32 9.02 -37.58 8.03
N GLY A 33 7.96 -38.41 8.11
CA GLY A 33 6.61 -38.01 7.80
C GLY A 33 6.01 -37.12 8.87
N THR A 34 5.54 -35.99 8.45
CA THR A 34 4.27 -35.37 8.85
C THR A 34 3.54 -35.11 7.55
N SER A 35 2.38 -35.72 7.38
CA SER A 35 1.54 -35.48 6.22
C SER A 35 1.00 -34.06 6.29
N ASN A 36 1.77 -33.08 5.79
CA ASN A 36 1.17 -31.90 5.23
C ASN A 36 0.49 -32.38 3.94
N GLU A 37 -0.82 -32.42 3.90
CA GLU A 37 -1.55 -32.48 2.65
C GLU A 37 -1.16 -31.19 1.94
N GLU A 38 -0.34 -31.32 0.88
CA GLU A 38 -0.04 -30.19 -0.01
C GLU A 38 -1.39 -29.69 -0.55
N LEU A 39 -1.67 -28.39 -0.35
CA LEU A 39 -2.84 -27.73 -0.91
C LEU A 39 -2.66 -27.60 -2.43
N VAL A 40 -2.94 -28.68 -3.13
CA VAL A 40 -2.78 -28.79 -4.58
C VAL A 40 -4.15 -28.88 -5.21
N CYS A 41 -4.35 -28.21 -6.35
CA CYS A 41 -5.54 -28.42 -7.17
C CYS A 41 -5.60 -29.87 -7.64
N ASN A 42 -6.48 -30.66 -7.07
CA ASN A 42 -6.73 -32.04 -7.47
C ASN A 42 -7.79 -32.07 -8.58
N ASP A 43 -7.39 -32.43 -9.78
CA ASP A 43 -8.26 -32.66 -10.94
C ASP A 43 -9.55 -33.42 -10.56
N GLY A 44 -10.63 -32.69 -10.32
CA GLY A 44 -12.00 -33.20 -10.42
C GLY A 44 -12.56 -33.96 -9.22
N LYS A 45 -12.05 -33.83 -7.98
CA LYS A 45 -12.61 -34.55 -6.82
C LYS A 45 -13.44 -33.71 -5.86
N ASP A 46 -13.25 -32.39 -5.78
CA ASP A 46 -14.11 -31.52 -5.02
C ASP A 46 -15.07 -30.79 -5.98
N LYS A 47 -16.35 -31.14 -5.88
CA LYS A 47 -17.40 -30.49 -6.68
C LYS A 47 -17.56 -29.05 -6.22
N GLY A 48 -16.93 -28.11 -6.90
CA GLY A 48 -17.06 -26.68 -6.67
C GLY A 48 -15.78 -25.89 -6.86
N ASP A 49 -14.61 -26.51 -6.99
CA ASP A 49 -13.35 -25.82 -7.15
C ASP A 49 -12.88 -25.92 -8.61
N ASP A 50 -13.02 -24.84 -9.38
CA ASP A 50 -12.64 -24.77 -10.80
C ASP A 50 -11.13 -24.66 -10.99
N CYS A 51 -10.31 -24.92 -9.95
CA CYS A 51 -8.85 -24.69 -9.95
C CYS A 51 -8.46 -23.25 -10.33
N VAL A 52 -9.34 -22.31 -10.11
CA VAL A 52 -9.10 -20.88 -10.34
C VAL A 52 -9.30 -20.13 -9.05
N LEU A 53 -8.30 -19.33 -8.66
CA LEU A 53 -8.38 -18.36 -7.61
C LEU A 53 -8.71 -16.99 -8.21
N THR A 54 -9.86 -16.45 -7.92
CA THR A 54 -10.23 -15.10 -8.33
C THR A 54 -9.94 -14.11 -7.21
N ILE A 55 -9.05 -13.16 -7.47
CA ILE A 55 -8.57 -12.15 -6.52
C ILE A 55 -9.13 -10.79 -6.95
N VAL A 56 -9.80 -10.07 -6.04
CA VAL A 56 -10.08 -8.64 -6.21
C VAL A 56 -8.97 -7.83 -5.54
N THR A 57 -8.40 -6.87 -6.27
CA THR A 57 -7.26 -6.06 -5.81
C THR A 57 -7.25 -4.69 -6.49
N TYR A 58 -6.42 -3.77 -6.04
CA TYR A 58 -6.21 -2.47 -6.70
C TYR A 58 -5.34 -2.60 -7.96
N ASP A 59 -5.43 -1.63 -8.88
CA ASP A 59 -4.84 -1.74 -10.22
C ASP A 59 -3.30 -1.69 -10.23
N ILE A 60 -2.71 -0.89 -9.32
CA ILE A 60 -1.25 -0.68 -9.23
C ILE A 60 -0.52 -1.72 -8.37
N ILE A 61 -1.18 -2.81 -7.94
CA ILE A 61 -0.48 -3.86 -7.20
C ILE A 61 0.72 -4.36 -8.02
N ALA A 62 1.91 -4.35 -7.40
CA ALA A 62 3.15 -4.65 -8.09
C ALA A 62 3.55 -6.14 -8.06
N ILE A 63 2.71 -7.02 -7.48
CA ILE A 63 2.93 -8.47 -7.53
C ILE A 63 2.99 -8.91 -8.98
N THR A 64 4.16 -9.38 -9.39
CA THR A 64 4.48 -9.66 -10.79
C THR A 64 3.84 -10.95 -11.30
N ASP A 65 3.69 -11.05 -12.62
CA ASP A 65 3.25 -12.29 -13.27
C ASP A 65 4.17 -13.48 -12.95
N ASP A 66 5.47 -13.25 -12.72
CA ASP A 66 6.42 -14.31 -12.34
C ASP A 66 6.08 -14.88 -10.97
N VAL A 67 5.72 -14.07 -9.99
CA VAL A 67 5.27 -14.53 -8.65
C VAL A 67 3.97 -15.33 -8.77
N LEU A 68 3.00 -14.84 -9.57
CA LEU A 68 1.73 -15.53 -9.79
C LEU A 68 1.92 -16.85 -10.54
N ASN A 69 2.82 -16.89 -11.53
CA ASN A 69 3.18 -18.12 -12.24
C ASN A 69 3.90 -19.11 -11.33
N GLU A 70 4.73 -18.64 -10.40
CA GLU A 70 5.35 -19.50 -9.39
C GLU A 70 4.29 -20.17 -8.51
N PHE A 71 3.31 -19.41 -8.01
CA PHE A 71 2.17 -19.95 -7.27
C PHE A 71 1.42 -21.02 -8.08
N THR A 72 1.07 -20.72 -9.34
CA THR A 72 0.37 -21.66 -10.22
C THR A 72 1.20 -22.94 -10.45
N ASN A 73 2.51 -22.80 -10.66
CA ASN A 73 3.39 -23.95 -10.87
C ASN A 73 3.52 -24.83 -9.62
N GLN A 74 3.48 -24.24 -8.42
CA GLN A 74 3.58 -24.98 -7.15
C GLN A 74 2.28 -25.67 -6.77
N THR A 75 1.12 -25.02 -7.03
CA THR A 75 -0.17 -25.45 -6.50
C THR A 75 -1.15 -26.00 -7.54
N GLY A 76 -0.96 -25.66 -8.80
CA GLY A 76 -1.89 -25.99 -9.88
C GLY A 76 -3.11 -25.03 -9.96
N PHE A 77 -3.28 -24.09 -9.01
CA PHE A 77 -4.33 -23.08 -9.10
C PHE A 77 -3.95 -21.98 -10.07
N GLU A 78 -4.82 -21.68 -11.03
CA GLU A 78 -4.70 -20.48 -11.87
C GLU A 78 -5.18 -19.24 -11.12
N VAL A 79 -4.52 -18.10 -11.33
CA VAL A 79 -4.92 -16.83 -10.71
C VAL A 79 -5.63 -15.96 -11.74
N ARG A 80 -6.80 -15.43 -11.35
CA ARG A 80 -7.54 -14.40 -12.08
C ARG A 80 -7.64 -13.14 -11.23
N MET A 81 -7.20 -12.00 -11.76
CA MET A 81 -7.30 -10.71 -11.07
C MET A 81 -8.53 -9.91 -11.54
N ILE A 82 -9.30 -9.39 -10.58
CA ILE A 82 -10.28 -8.32 -10.77
C ILE A 82 -9.61 -7.07 -10.22
N ARG A 83 -9.25 -6.13 -11.09
CA ARG A 83 -8.56 -4.91 -10.68
C ARG A 83 -9.57 -3.78 -10.50
N THR A 84 -9.45 -3.07 -9.40
CA THR A 84 -10.20 -1.86 -9.06
C THR A 84 -9.22 -0.68 -9.01
N ASP A 85 -9.73 0.55 -8.92
CA ASP A 85 -8.85 1.73 -8.96
C ASP A 85 -7.92 1.82 -7.75
N ASP A 86 -8.46 1.63 -6.52
CA ASP A 86 -7.69 1.72 -5.25
C ASP A 86 -8.35 0.77 -4.22
N ALA A 87 -7.84 0.71 -2.99
CA ALA A 87 -8.37 -0.14 -1.91
C ALA A 87 -9.85 0.15 -1.59
N GLY A 88 -10.30 1.40 -1.76
CA GLY A 88 -11.73 1.75 -1.70
C GLY A 88 -12.57 1.01 -2.71
N GLY A 89 -12.06 0.82 -3.93
CA GLY A 89 -12.71 0.04 -4.97
C GLY A 89 -12.81 -1.45 -4.65
N ILE A 90 -11.86 -2.02 -3.89
CA ILE A 90 -11.96 -3.40 -3.37
C ILE A 90 -13.17 -3.51 -2.44
N LEU A 91 -13.28 -2.62 -1.45
CA LEU A 91 -14.42 -2.63 -0.52
C LEU A 91 -15.75 -2.45 -1.26
N GLU A 92 -15.82 -1.50 -2.21
CA GLU A 92 -17.01 -1.28 -3.02
C GLU A 92 -17.38 -2.53 -3.83
N HIS A 93 -16.42 -3.17 -4.48
CA HIS A 93 -16.65 -4.43 -5.21
C HIS A 93 -17.25 -5.51 -4.29
N LEU A 94 -16.70 -5.70 -3.09
CA LEU A 94 -17.20 -6.67 -2.11
C LEU A 94 -18.62 -6.34 -1.66
N LEU A 95 -18.93 -5.08 -1.40
CA LEU A 95 -20.28 -4.63 -1.03
C LEU A 95 -21.30 -4.88 -2.14
N LEU A 96 -20.95 -4.53 -3.38
CA LEU A 96 -21.84 -4.69 -4.54
C LEU A 96 -22.09 -6.15 -4.91
N THR A 97 -21.14 -7.03 -4.63
CA THR A 97 -21.23 -8.46 -4.97
C THR A 97 -21.54 -9.35 -3.76
N LYS A 98 -21.87 -8.78 -2.60
CA LYS A 98 -22.07 -9.52 -1.34
C LYS A 98 -23.02 -10.72 -1.46
N ASP A 99 -24.14 -10.55 -2.16
CA ASP A 99 -25.17 -11.61 -2.31
C ASP A 99 -24.79 -12.66 -3.38
N SER A 100 -23.78 -12.39 -4.19
CA SER A 100 -23.25 -13.29 -5.22
C SER A 100 -21.76 -12.96 -5.46
N PRO A 101 -20.87 -13.37 -4.54
CA PRO A 101 -19.46 -13.04 -4.59
C PRO A 101 -18.82 -13.44 -5.91
N GLN A 102 -18.00 -12.55 -6.46
CA GLN A 102 -17.28 -12.76 -7.72
C GLN A 102 -15.78 -12.91 -7.53
N ALA A 103 -15.33 -12.82 -6.29
CA ALA A 103 -13.94 -13.06 -5.90
C ALA A 103 -13.90 -14.05 -4.73
N ASP A 104 -12.77 -14.75 -4.63
CA ASP A 104 -12.46 -15.70 -3.55
C ASP A 104 -11.61 -15.03 -2.48
N LEU A 105 -10.73 -14.12 -2.89
CA LEU A 105 -9.79 -13.39 -2.06
C LEU A 105 -9.86 -11.90 -2.36
N ALA A 106 -9.84 -11.08 -1.32
CA ALA A 106 -9.56 -9.65 -1.39
C ALA A 106 -8.10 -9.43 -1.00
N LEU A 107 -7.31 -8.77 -1.84
CA LEU A 107 -5.89 -8.50 -1.64
C LEU A 107 -5.63 -7.00 -1.68
N GLY A 108 -5.18 -6.43 -0.55
CA GLY A 108 -4.88 -5.00 -0.44
C GLY A 108 -5.95 -4.16 0.27
N LEU A 109 -6.89 -4.78 1.00
CA LEU A 109 -7.63 -4.05 2.03
C LEU A 109 -6.66 -3.69 3.16
N ASP A 110 -6.54 -2.42 3.50
CA ASP A 110 -5.71 -2.00 4.61
C ASP A 110 -6.49 -1.84 5.92
N ASN A 111 -5.78 -1.49 6.99
CA ASN A 111 -6.35 -1.30 8.32
C ASN A 111 -7.30 -0.09 8.43
N THR A 112 -7.49 0.72 7.38
CA THR A 112 -8.53 1.77 7.35
C THR A 112 -9.83 1.28 6.70
N TYR A 113 -9.80 0.20 5.91
CA TYR A 113 -10.96 -0.38 5.24
C TYR A 113 -11.43 -1.70 5.86
N LEU A 114 -10.48 -2.47 6.47
CA LEU A 114 -10.74 -3.81 6.96
C LEU A 114 -11.90 -3.87 7.96
N GLN A 115 -11.99 -2.90 8.89
CA GLN A 115 -13.05 -2.89 9.89
C GLN A 115 -14.45 -2.77 9.26
N THR A 116 -14.59 -1.97 8.21
CA THR A 116 -15.84 -1.86 7.44
C THR A 116 -16.18 -3.19 6.77
N ALA A 117 -15.20 -3.85 6.15
CA ALA A 117 -15.43 -5.18 5.55
C ALA A 117 -15.87 -6.23 6.58
N LEU A 118 -15.32 -6.18 7.79
CA LEU A 118 -15.72 -7.05 8.91
C LEU A 118 -17.14 -6.74 9.40
N GLN A 119 -17.50 -5.47 9.57
CA GLN A 119 -18.82 -5.02 10.02
C GLN A 119 -19.93 -5.42 9.06
N PHE A 120 -19.67 -5.38 7.76
CA PHE A 120 -20.63 -5.79 6.73
C PHE A 120 -20.63 -7.29 6.45
N ASP A 121 -19.87 -8.09 7.21
CA ASP A 121 -19.76 -9.56 7.04
C ASP A 121 -19.35 -9.96 5.61
N LEU A 122 -18.39 -9.24 5.04
CA LEU A 122 -17.88 -9.50 3.69
C LEU A 122 -16.77 -10.55 3.66
N LEU A 123 -16.21 -10.90 4.83
CA LEU A 123 -15.05 -11.75 4.97
C LEU A 123 -15.37 -13.03 5.75
N ALA A 124 -14.74 -14.12 5.34
CA ALA A 124 -14.87 -15.46 5.96
C ALA A 124 -13.56 -15.87 6.65
N ASP A 125 -13.68 -16.84 7.56
CA ASP A 125 -12.52 -17.45 8.19
C ASP A 125 -11.71 -18.27 7.18
N HIS A 126 -10.39 -18.14 7.25
CA HIS A 126 -9.44 -18.97 6.52
C HIS A 126 -8.88 -20.08 7.41
N ASP A 127 -8.30 -21.12 6.78
CA ASP A 127 -7.62 -22.23 7.46
C ASP A 127 -6.11 -22.28 7.12
N ALA A 128 -5.58 -21.22 6.47
CA ALA A 128 -4.18 -21.13 6.09
C ALA A 128 -3.25 -21.19 7.30
N GLN A 129 -2.09 -21.84 7.15
CA GLN A 129 -1.07 -21.94 8.17
C GLN A 129 -0.18 -20.70 8.15
N ILE A 130 -0.33 -19.84 9.15
CA ILE A 130 0.34 -18.56 9.20
C ILE A 130 1.67 -18.70 9.95
N PRO A 131 2.81 -18.26 9.37
CA PRO A 131 4.08 -18.20 10.09
C PRO A 131 4.05 -17.13 11.18
N ASN A 132 5.14 -17.00 11.94
CA ASN A 132 5.27 -15.90 12.89
C ASN A 132 5.37 -14.57 12.13
N LEU A 133 4.49 -13.65 12.46
CA LEU A 133 4.47 -12.30 11.93
C LEU A 133 5.04 -11.30 12.92
N GLY A 134 5.60 -10.20 12.41
CA GLY A 134 6.07 -9.08 13.20
C GLY A 134 4.93 -8.41 13.97
N SER A 135 5.22 -7.91 15.17
CA SER A 135 4.20 -7.31 16.04
C SER A 135 3.54 -6.08 15.43
N LYS A 136 4.27 -5.29 14.63
CA LYS A 136 3.72 -4.09 13.96
C LYS A 136 2.61 -4.44 12.96
N ALA A 137 2.74 -5.56 12.27
CA ALA A 137 1.74 -6.05 11.32
C ALA A 137 0.50 -6.64 12.01
N THR A 138 0.65 -7.23 13.21
CA THR A 138 -0.43 -7.94 13.91
C THR A 138 -1.19 -7.09 14.91
N ILE A 139 -0.67 -5.92 15.32
CA ILE A 139 -1.34 -5.01 16.25
C ILE A 139 -2.69 -4.52 15.73
N PRO A 140 -2.84 -4.06 14.47
CA PRO A 140 -4.13 -3.54 14.02
C PRO A 140 -5.22 -4.62 13.99
N TYR A 141 -4.89 -5.83 13.57
CA TYR A 141 -5.84 -6.95 13.49
C TYR A 141 -5.14 -8.29 13.68
N SER A 142 -5.73 -9.13 14.53
CA SER A 142 -5.24 -10.48 14.85
C SER A 142 -6.33 -11.57 14.74
N GLY A 143 -7.44 -11.28 14.05
CA GLY A 143 -8.52 -12.24 13.80
C GLY A 143 -8.19 -13.22 12.68
N ASN A 144 -9.16 -14.06 12.32
CA ASN A 144 -8.98 -15.19 11.38
C ASN A 144 -9.67 -14.98 10.01
N LYS A 145 -10.03 -13.74 9.66
CA LYS A 145 -10.70 -13.43 8.39
C LYS A 145 -9.77 -12.76 7.37
N ALA A 146 -8.65 -12.20 7.85
CA ALA A 146 -7.68 -11.50 7.06
C ALA A 146 -6.28 -11.69 7.63
N VAL A 147 -5.28 -11.73 6.78
CA VAL A 147 -3.87 -11.94 7.16
C VAL A 147 -3.03 -10.81 6.60
N PRO A 148 -2.20 -10.14 7.43
CA PRO A 148 -1.24 -9.17 6.93
C PRO A 148 -0.32 -9.81 5.87
N PHE A 149 -0.09 -9.14 4.74
CA PHE A 149 0.86 -9.63 3.74
C PHE A 149 1.97 -8.63 3.42
N ASP A 150 1.72 -7.35 3.62
CA ASP A 150 2.74 -6.31 3.59
C ASP A 150 2.39 -5.15 4.54
N GLN A 151 3.33 -4.21 4.71
CA GLN A 151 3.18 -3.07 5.61
C GLN A 151 4.08 -1.91 5.21
N GLY A 152 3.74 -0.71 5.69
CA GLY A 152 4.51 0.50 5.51
C GLY A 152 3.99 1.64 6.39
N TYR A 153 4.48 2.84 6.12
CA TYR A 153 3.94 4.07 6.73
C TYR A 153 3.52 5.05 5.64
N ILE A 154 2.45 5.79 5.91
CA ILE A 154 2.03 6.92 5.10
C ILE A 154 2.60 8.19 5.70
N CYS A 155 3.20 9.03 4.85
CA CYS A 155 3.82 10.32 5.18
C CYS A 155 3.46 11.40 4.16
N LEU A 156 3.79 12.64 4.49
CA LEU A 156 4.07 13.64 3.47
C LEU A 156 5.45 13.36 2.84
N ASN A 157 5.54 13.53 1.54
CA ASN A 157 6.79 13.52 0.77
C ASN A 157 7.01 14.91 0.19
N ALA A 158 8.25 15.37 0.20
CA ALA A 158 8.63 16.71 -0.25
C ALA A 158 9.72 16.65 -1.32
N ASP A 159 9.57 17.46 -2.36
CA ASP A 159 10.62 17.71 -3.37
C ASP A 159 11.71 18.62 -2.78
N THR A 160 12.85 18.02 -2.47
CA THR A 160 14.00 18.70 -1.84
C THR A 160 14.61 19.77 -2.75
N GLN A 161 14.53 19.59 -4.06
CA GLN A 161 15.03 20.57 -5.02
C GLN A 161 14.10 21.78 -5.07
N ALA A 162 12.80 21.58 -5.20
CA ALA A 162 11.81 22.66 -5.20
C ALA A 162 11.88 23.48 -3.91
N LEU A 163 11.98 22.81 -2.74
CA LEU A 163 12.15 23.52 -1.46
C LEU A 163 13.42 24.36 -1.44
N SER A 164 14.56 23.80 -1.86
CA SER A 164 15.84 24.51 -1.90
C SER A 164 15.82 25.71 -2.83
N GLU A 165 15.23 25.59 -4.02
CA GLU A 165 15.13 26.67 -5.01
C GLU A 165 14.24 27.82 -4.52
N ASN A 166 13.26 27.53 -3.65
CA ASN A 166 12.37 28.53 -3.07
C ASN A 166 12.78 28.98 -1.64
N ASN A 167 13.95 28.53 -1.15
CA ASN A 167 14.46 28.83 0.19
C ASN A 167 13.49 28.40 1.32
N LEU A 168 12.78 27.29 1.14
CA LEU A 168 11.91 26.69 2.12
C LEU A 168 12.62 25.54 2.85
N SER A 169 12.26 25.38 4.12
CA SER A 169 12.64 24.20 4.92
C SER A 169 11.51 23.18 4.88
N PHE A 170 11.80 21.94 5.29
CA PHE A 170 10.74 20.97 5.56
C PHE A 170 9.77 21.52 6.61
N PRO A 171 8.46 21.36 6.42
CA PRO A 171 7.49 21.68 7.45
C PRO A 171 7.72 20.79 8.68
N THR A 172 7.61 21.37 9.85
CA THR A 172 7.73 20.69 11.15
C THR A 172 6.39 20.52 11.86
N THR A 173 5.37 21.21 11.35
CA THR A 173 3.98 21.13 11.80
C THR A 173 3.05 21.13 10.60
N LEU A 174 1.82 20.62 10.76
CA LEU A 174 0.82 20.68 9.69
C LEU A 174 0.33 22.10 9.46
N GLU A 175 0.27 22.93 10.50
CA GLU A 175 -0.17 24.32 10.42
C GLU A 175 0.73 25.18 9.50
N GLU A 176 2.02 24.86 9.39
CA GLU A 176 2.92 25.57 8.47
C GLU A 176 2.45 25.48 7.02
N LEU A 177 1.76 24.40 6.63
CA LEU A 177 1.29 24.19 5.26
C LEU A 177 0.14 25.12 4.84
N THR A 178 -0.50 25.78 5.80
CA THR A 178 -1.54 26.77 5.49
C THR A 178 -0.97 28.18 5.19
N ALA A 179 0.36 28.35 5.32
CA ALA A 179 1.01 29.61 5.06
C ALA A 179 1.08 29.93 3.54
N PRO A 180 1.11 31.24 3.16
CA PRO A 180 1.05 31.64 1.75
C PRO A 180 2.13 31.06 0.84
N GLU A 181 3.30 30.72 1.39
CA GLU A 181 4.40 30.10 0.62
C GLU A 181 4.07 28.69 0.11
N TRP A 182 3.08 28.02 0.71
CA TRP A 182 2.59 26.70 0.32
C TRP A 182 1.33 26.76 -0.56
N ASN A 183 0.86 27.96 -0.92
CA ASN A 183 -0.35 28.10 -1.73
C ASN A 183 -0.25 27.35 -3.04
N GLY A 184 -1.15 26.39 -3.27
CA GLY A 184 -1.18 25.54 -4.44
C GLY A 184 0.03 24.61 -4.58
N LYS A 185 0.71 24.24 -3.48
CA LYS A 185 1.94 23.45 -3.51
C LYS A 185 1.83 22.07 -2.85
N THR A 186 0.64 21.68 -2.42
CA THR A 186 0.40 20.38 -1.78
C THR A 186 -0.69 19.61 -2.51
N ALA A 187 -0.44 18.34 -2.82
CA ALA A 187 -1.41 17.42 -3.41
C ALA A 187 -1.80 16.33 -2.40
N PHE A 188 -3.09 16.14 -2.21
CA PHE A 188 -3.67 15.15 -1.31
C PHE A 188 -4.57 14.19 -2.08
N PRO A 189 -4.30 12.88 -2.06
CA PRO A 189 -5.25 11.90 -2.56
C PRO A 189 -6.50 11.88 -1.69
N SER A 190 -7.67 11.74 -2.30
CA SER A 190 -8.96 11.75 -1.61
C SER A 190 -9.07 10.62 -0.57
N PRO A 191 -9.44 10.89 0.67
CA PRO A 191 -9.67 9.85 1.68
C PRO A 191 -10.90 8.98 1.39
N VAL A 192 -11.73 9.39 0.43
CA VAL A 192 -12.93 8.64 0.04
C VAL A 192 -12.56 7.39 -0.75
N THR A 193 -11.60 7.52 -1.65
CA THR A 193 -11.22 6.49 -2.62
C THR A 193 -9.84 5.92 -2.36
N SER A 194 -8.88 6.75 -1.91
CA SER A 194 -7.48 6.39 -1.76
C SER A 194 -7.14 5.91 -0.36
N SER A 195 -6.45 4.77 -0.27
CA SER A 195 -5.88 4.22 0.96
C SER A 195 -4.87 5.18 1.61
N PRO A 196 -3.83 5.68 0.92
CA PRO A 196 -2.94 6.68 1.50
C PRO A 196 -3.64 7.98 1.92
N GLY A 197 -4.61 8.45 1.14
CA GLY A 197 -5.40 9.63 1.49
C GLY A 197 -6.21 9.43 2.77
N ARG A 198 -6.88 8.28 2.90
CA ARG A 198 -7.64 7.91 4.10
C ARG A 198 -6.75 7.77 5.33
N ALA A 199 -5.63 7.10 5.20
CA ALA A 199 -4.64 6.93 6.26
C ALA A 199 -4.08 8.28 6.73
N PHE A 200 -3.79 9.19 5.82
CA PHE A 200 -3.32 10.52 6.16
C PHE A 200 -4.40 11.37 6.83
N MET A 201 -5.67 11.29 6.38
CA MET A 201 -6.78 11.95 7.08
C MET A 201 -6.88 11.48 8.53
N VAL A 202 -6.80 10.17 8.78
CA VAL A 202 -6.79 9.61 10.16
C VAL A 202 -5.60 10.16 10.95
N ALA A 203 -4.40 10.22 10.35
CA ALA A 203 -3.24 10.79 11.00
C ALA A 203 -3.41 12.28 11.34
N THR A 204 -4.03 13.08 10.46
CA THR A 204 -4.32 14.49 10.76
C THR A 204 -5.27 14.64 11.95
N ILE A 205 -6.25 13.75 12.10
CA ILE A 205 -7.16 13.75 13.25
C ILE A 205 -6.39 13.52 14.54
N ASP A 206 -5.53 12.48 14.59
CA ASP A 206 -4.70 12.23 15.76
C ASP A 206 -3.75 13.40 16.05
N TYR A 207 -3.08 13.92 15.02
CA TYR A 207 -2.18 15.06 15.16
C TYR A 207 -2.85 16.24 15.91
N PHE A 208 -4.03 16.68 15.47
CA PHE A 208 -4.72 17.78 16.10
C PHE A 208 -5.32 17.43 17.47
N GLU A 209 -5.70 16.21 17.72
CA GLU A 209 -6.13 15.75 19.05
C GLU A 209 -4.98 15.74 20.06
N GLN A 210 -3.73 15.49 19.64
CA GLN A 210 -2.55 15.57 20.52
C GLN A 210 -2.11 17.01 20.81
N GLN A 211 -2.54 17.99 20.00
CA GLN A 211 -2.21 19.37 20.21
C GLN A 211 -3.07 19.99 21.33
N SER A 212 -2.51 20.95 22.05
CA SER A 212 -3.28 21.75 23.01
C SER A 212 -4.07 22.90 22.35
N SER A 213 -4.24 22.84 21.05
CA SER A 213 -4.95 23.81 20.22
C SER A 213 -6.45 23.55 20.22
N ASN A 214 -7.26 24.56 19.90
CA ASN A 214 -8.69 24.39 19.59
C ASN A 214 -8.94 24.11 18.09
N THR A 215 -7.92 24.15 17.26
CA THR A 215 -8.00 23.82 15.84
C THR A 215 -8.22 22.31 15.68
N THR A 216 -9.22 21.94 14.92
CA THR A 216 -9.47 20.53 14.57
C THR A 216 -8.78 20.17 13.26
N ALA A 217 -8.68 18.88 12.97
CA ALA A 217 -8.22 18.43 11.67
C ALA A 217 -9.06 19.01 10.52
N PHE A 218 -10.37 19.09 10.70
CA PHE A 218 -11.28 19.59 9.67
C PHE A 218 -11.21 21.09 9.46
N ASP A 219 -10.86 21.87 10.51
CA ASP A 219 -10.51 23.30 10.36
C ASP A 219 -9.24 23.42 9.50
N TRP A 220 -8.22 22.59 9.76
CA TRP A 220 -6.99 22.58 8.97
C TRP A 220 -7.24 22.15 7.52
N TRP A 221 -8.09 21.15 7.26
CA TRP A 221 -8.45 20.75 5.90
C TRP A 221 -9.18 21.86 5.15
N ALA A 222 -10.03 22.66 5.84
CA ALA A 222 -10.64 23.84 5.25
C ALA A 222 -9.60 24.91 4.90
N ASP A 223 -8.65 25.19 5.81
CA ASP A 223 -7.55 26.13 5.57
C ASP A 223 -6.65 25.65 4.39
N MET A 224 -6.42 24.34 4.25
CA MET A 224 -5.69 23.78 3.10
C MET A 224 -6.45 23.98 1.79
N ALA A 225 -7.78 23.82 1.80
CA ALA A 225 -8.61 24.10 0.62
C ALA A 225 -8.58 25.60 0.27
N GLU A 226 -8.62 26.51 1.26
CA GLU A 226 -8.46 27.94 1.05
C GLU A 226 -7.06 28.31 0.55
N ASN A 227 -6.04 27.48 0.87
CA ASN A 227 -4.66 27.60 0.40
C ASN A 227 -4.41 26.90 -0.95
N ASP A 228 -5.48 26.65 -1.71
CA ASP A 228 -5.46 26.03 -3.04
C ASP A 228 -4.74 24.66 -3.09
N ALA A 229 -4.82 23.87 -2.02
CA ALA A 229 -4.33 22.49 -2.05
C ALA A 229 -5.07 21.66 -3.10
N MET A 230 -4.37 20.79 -3.80
CA MET A 230 -4.94 19.92 -4.83
C MET A 230 -5.49 18.65 -4.18
N PHE A 231 -6.79 18.41 -4.34
CA PHE A 231 -7.43 17.16 -3.92
C PHE A 231 -7.65 16.28 -5.15
N THR A 232 -6.95 15.17 -5.22
CA THR A 232 -6.94 14.26 -6.37
C THR A 232 -7.87 13.07 -6.15
N THR A 233 -8.20 12.37 -7.23
CA THR A 233 -9.09 11.20 -7.15
C THR A 233 -8.44 9.99 -6.50
N GLY A 234 -7.09 9.90 -6.54
CA GLY A 234 -6.32 8.80 -6.00
C GLY A 234 -4.84 9.13 -5.86
N TRP A 235 -4.10 8.15 -5.34
CA TRP A 235 -2.66 8.27 -5.09
C TRP A 235 -1.87 8.51 -6.39
N THR A 236 -2.17 7.76 -7.45
CA THR A 236 -1.46 7.87 -8.75
C THR A 236 -1.53 9.30 -9.30
N GLU A 237 -2.70 9.95 -9.24
CA GLU A 237 -2.84 11.32 -9.69
C GLU A 237 -2.04 12.30 -8.82
N ALA A 238 -2.09 12.16 -7.49
CA ALA A 238 -1.33 13.01 -6.58
C ALA A 238 0.19 12.84 -6.77
N TYR A 239 0.67 11.59 -6.78
CA TYR A 239 2.09 11.27 -6.74
C TYR A 239 2.76 11.28 -8.12
N GLU A 240 2.12 10.73 -9.15
CA GLU A 240 2.72 10.59 -10.47
C GLU A 240 2.42 11.77 -11.40
N THR A 241 1.34 12.52 -11.14
CA THR A 241 0.94 13.65 -12.00
C THR A 241 1.30 15.00 -11.39
N HIS A 242 0.95 15.23 -10.13
CA HIS A 242 1.11 16.55 -9.51
C HIS A 242 2.40 16.72 -8.74
N TYR A 243 2.90 15.67 -8.10
CA TYR A 243 4.11 15.79 -7.29
C TYR A 243 5.36 15.95 -8.15
N THR A 244 6.13 17.01 -7.89
CA THR A 244 7.32 17.35 -8.66
C THR A 244 8.52 16.46 -8.34
N GLY A 245 8.53 15.77 -7.19
CA GLY A 245 9.60 14.90 -6.72
C GLY A 245 9.42 13.41 -7.02
N GLY A 246 8.22 12.99 -7.45
CA GLY A 246 7.87 11.59 -7.63
C GLY A 246 8.28 10.98 -8.96
N TYR A 247 7.78 9.79 -9.25
CA TYR A 247 8.03 9.09 -10.52
C TYR A 247 7.58 9.86 -11.74
N GLY A 248 6.60 10.75 -11.61
CA GLY A 248 6.11 11.59 -12.70
C GLY A 248 7.21 12.37 -13.42
N ILE A 249 8.27 12.80 -12.71
CA ILE A 249 9.38 13.55 -13.31
C ILE A 249 10.14 12.79 -14.42
N TRP A 250 10.02 11.47 -14.45
CA TRP A 250 10.66 10.63 -15.46
C TRP A 250 9.76 10.33 -16.65
N ASN A 251 8.51 10.78 -16.61
CA ASN A 251 7.57 10.61 -17.70
C ASN A 251 7.61 11.82 -18.65
N GLU A 252 7.60 11.56 -19.96
CA GLU A 252 7.53 12.63 -20.97
C GLU A 252 6.20 13.41 -20.82
N GLY A 253 6.32 14.74 -20.66
CA GLY A 253 5.16 15.62 -20.51
C GLY A 253 4.66 15.78 -19.07
N HIS A 254 5.40 15.28 -18.07
CA HIS A 254 5.11 15.55 -16.66
C HIS A 254 5.03 17.06 -16.39
N ILE A 255 3.96 17.47 -15.71
CA ILE A 255 3.66 18.89 -15.45
C ILE A 255 3.73 19.27 -13.97
N GLY A 256 4.04 18.36 -13.07
CA GLY A 256 4.03 18.51 -11.63
C GLY A 256 4.09 19.93 -11.10
N ASP A 257 3.21 20.29 -10.19
CA ASP A 257 3.07 21.63 -9.61
C ASP A 257 2.97 21.63 -8.07
N ALA A 258 2.87 20.43 -7.47
CA ALA A 258 2.90 20.23 -6.01
C ALA A 258 4.31 19.88 -5.54
N TRP A 259 4.82 20.62 -4.55
CA TRP A 259 6.11 20.33 -3.92
C TRP A 259 6.00 19.31 -2.80
N LEU A 260 4.78 19.11 -2.27
CA LEU A 260 4.48 18.08 -1.30
C LEU A 260 3.29 17.23 -1.77
N THR A 261 3.34 15.96 -1.39
CA THR A 261 2.22 15.04 -1.57
C THR A 261 2.15 14.03 -0.45
N VAL A 262 0.97 13.41 -0.27
CA VAL A 262 0.83 12.24 0.59
C VAL A 262 1.21 10.99 -0.20
N SER A 263 2.15 10.23 0.35
CA SER A 263 2.58 8.94 -0.18
C SER A 263 3.15 8.07 0.94
N TYR A 264 3.87 7.01 0.59
CA TYR A 264 4.56 6.19 1.58
C TYR A 264 5.86 6.88 2.06
N CYS A 265 6.18 6.72 3.34
CA CYS A 265 7.45 7.24 3.89
C CYS A 265 8.67 6.62 3.20
N HIS A 266 8.51 5.46 2.58
CA HIS A 266 9.56 4.78 1.84
C HIS A 266 9.54 5.03 0.32
N SER A 267 8.62 5.84 -0.19
CA SER A 267 8.60 6.21 -1.62
C SER A 267 9.93 6.80 -2.10
N PRO A 268 10.61 7.70 -1.35
CA PRO A 268 11.93 8.18 -1.74
C PRO A 268 12.98 7.07 -1.87
N GLY A 269 12.89 6.02 -1.03
CA GLY A 269 13.77 4.85 -1.12
C GLY A 269 13.51 4.02 -2.36
N VAL A 270 12.24 3.83 -2.72
CA VAL A 270 11.84 3.16 -3.97
C VAL A 270 12.34 3.94 -5.18
N GLU A 271 12.15 5.27 -5.19
CA GLU A 271 12.68 6.14 -6.24
C GLU A 271 14.20 6.02 -6.38
N ALA A 272 14.94 6.04 -5.26
CA ALA A 272 16.39 5.88 -5.25
C ALA A 272 16.81 4.48 -5.77
N TYR A 273 16.05 3.45 -5.43
CA TYR A 273 16.32 2.08 -5.90
C TYR A 273 16.29 1.99 -7.42
N TYR A 274 15.27 2.55 -8.06
CA TYR A 274 15.15 2.58 -9.52
C TYR A 274 15.94 3.72 -10.18
N GLY A 275 16.17 4.83 -9.47
CA GLY A 275 16.88 6.02 -9.92
C GLY A 275 18.40 5.97 -9.78
N GLY A 276 19.02 4.80 -9.55
CA GLY A 276 20.46 4.65 -9.45
C GLY A 276 21.07 5.19 -8.16
N ASN A 277 20.39 4.99 -7.04
CA ASN A 277 20.70 5.44 -5.69
C ASN A 277 20.61 6.97 -5.47
N SER A 278 19.76 7.64 -6.21
CA SER A 278 19.47 9.05 -6.01
C SER A 278 17.98 9.35 -6.16
N THR A 279 17.49 10.25 -5.34
CA THR A 279 16.15 10.82 -5.43
C THR A 279 16.19 12.30 -5.07
N ILE A 280 15.23 13.07 -5.55
CA ILE A 280 14.98 14.44 -5.09
C ILE A 280 13.85 14.52 -4.07
N SER A 281 13.26 13.38 -3.71
CA SER A 281 12.22 13.28 -2.70
C SER A 281 12.79 12.99 -1.32
N ALA A 282 12.09 13.46 -0.29
CA ALA A 282 12.30 13.03 1.08
C ALA A 282 10.96 12.96 1.83
N ALA A 283 10.79 11.95 2.68
CA ALA A 283 9.64 11.91 3.57
C ALA A 283 9.79 12.93 4.70
N VAL A 284 8.67 13.52 5.10
CA VAL A 284 8.58 14.52 6.16
C VAL A 284 8.05 13.81 7.42
N ASP A 285 8.85 13.78 8.48
CA ASP A 285 8.48 13.19 9.77
C ASP A 285 7.91 14.27 10.69
N ILE A 286 6.58 14.26 10.87
CA ILE A 286 5.87 15.11 11.82
C ILE A 286 5.17 14.16 12.79
N ASP A 287 5.43 14.32 14.09
CA ASP A 287 4.83 13.47 15.12
C ASP A 287 3.30 13.42 14.98
N TYR A 288 2.75 12.23 15.00
CA TYR A 288 1.33 11.88 14.81
C TYR A 288 0.72 12.17 13.43
N ALA A 289 1.45 12.80 12.49
CA ALA A 289 0.99 13.09 11.12
C ALA A 289 1.44 12.04 10.11
N SER A 290 1.78 10.85 10.56
CA SER A 290 2.03 9.64 9.76
C SER A 290 1.15 8.49 10.24
N PHE A 291 0.94 7.48 9.39
CA PHE A 291 0.06 6.36 9.72
C PHE A 291 0.74 5.03 9.43
N SER A 292 0.65 4.08 10.36
CA SER A 292 1.13 2.71 10.16
C SER A 292 0.10 1.95 9.34
N GLN A 293 0.39 1.71 8.07
CA GLN A 293 -0.46 0.97 7.16
C GLN A 293 -0.06 -0.50 7.11
N VAL A 294 -1.06 -1.38 7.20
CA VAL A 294 -0.93 -2.82 7.01
C VAL A 294 -1.96 -3.25 6.00
N GLU A 295 -1.55 -3.97 4.97
CA GLU A 295 -2.44 -4.51 3.96
C GLU A 295 -2.69 -6.00 4.18
N TYR A 296 -3.90 -6.45 3.83
CA TYR A 296 -4.39 -7.78 4.16
C TYR A 296 -4.78 -8.58 2.92
N ALA A 297 -4.45 -9.87 2.97
CA ALA A 297 -5.07 -10.91 2.18
C ALA A 297 -6.26 -11.47 2.97
N ALA A 298 -7.48 -11.28 2.47
CA ALA A 298 -8.71 -11.60 3.19
C ALA A 298 -9.61 -12.56 2.40
N SER A 299 -10.03 -13.65 3.03
CA SER A 299 -10.98 -14.60 2.44
C SER A 299 -12.34 -13.96 2.26
N VAL A 300 -12.93 -14.01 1.06
CA VAL A 300 -14.25 -13.43 0.77
C VAL A 300 -15.36 -14.35 1.25
N ASN A 301 -16.33 -13.80 1.98
CA ASN A 301 -17.48 -14.56 2.46
C ASN A 301 -18.35 -15.01 1.27
N GLY A 302 -18.58 -16.32 1.17
CA GLY A 302 -19.29 -16.94 0.05
C GLY A 302 -18.48 -17.12 -1.22
N GLY A 303 -17.17 -16.82 -1.21
CA GLY A 303 -16.24 -17.19 -2.28
C GLY A 303 -16.13 -18.71 -2.48
N GLY A 304 -15.78 -19.15 -3.68
CA GLY A 304 -15.89 -20.56 -4.09
C GLY A 304 -14.69 -21.42 -3.73
N SER A 305 -13.47 -20.87 -3.71
CA SER A 305 -12.23 -21.64 -3.71
C SER A 305 -11.43 -21.50 -2.41
N LYS A 306 -11.96 -22.05 -1.30
CA LYS A 306 -11.30 -21.95 0.02
C LYS A 306 -9.89 -22.53 0.04
N ASN A 307 -9.65 -23.64 -0.65
CA ASN A 307 -8.31 -24.26 -0.74
C ASN A 307 -7.33 -23.38 -1.47
N ALA A 308 -7.74 -22.76 -2.59
CA ALA A 308 -6.90 -21.82 -3.34
C ALA A 308 -6.57 -20.58 -2.51
N VAL A 309 -7.55 -20.04 -1.76
CA VAL A 309 -7.35 -18.92 -0.82
C VAL A 309 -6.29 -19.26 0.22
N ASN A 310 -6.43 -20.40 0.90
CA ASN A 310 -5.46 -20.81 1.91
C ASN A 310 -4.06 -21.00 1.32
N ALA A 311 -3.96 -21.70 0.15
CA ALA A 311 -2.70 -21.90 -0.53
C ALA A 311 -2.03 -20.59 -0.95
N PHE A 312 -2.83 -19.59 -1.39
CA PHE A 312 -2.28 -18.30 -1.81
C PHE A 312 -1.81 -17.46 -0.60
N ILE A 313 -2.55 -17.45 0.50
CA ILE A 313 -2.13 -16.79 1.74
C ILE A 313 -0.82 -17.40 2.24
N GLU A 314 -0.73 -18.74 2.29
CA GLU A 314 0.50 -19.43 2.70
C GLU A 314 1.67 -19.14 1.77
N PHE A 315 1.42 -19.10 0.46
CA PHE A 315 2.43 -18.75 -0.55
C PHE A 315 2.96 -17.33 -0.39
N LEU A 316 2.07 -16.34 -0.22
CA LEU A 316 2.47 -14.94 0.00
C LEU A 316 3.35 -14.76 1.24
N LEU A 317 3.17 -15.62 2.25
CA LEU A 317 3.89 -15.58 3.52
C LEU A 317 5.11 -16.50 3.57
N THR A 318 5.47 -17.14 2.45
CA THR A 318 6.75 -17.85 2.39
C THR A 318 7.93 -16.88 2.49
N ASP A 319 9.05 -17.33 3.07
CA ASP A 319 10.27 -16.49 3.18
C ASP A 319 10.73 -16.00 1.79
N GLY A 320 10.59 -16.84 0.76
CA GLY A 320 10.97 -16.49 -0.61
C GLY A 320 10.15 -15.36 -1.23
N VAL A 321 8.86 -15.26 -0.92
CA VAL A 321 7.97 -14.23 -1.46
C VAL A 321 7.92 -13.02 -0.55
N ASN A 322 7.64 -13.21 0.75
CA ASN A 322 7.36 -12.11 1.66
C ASN A 322 8.60 -11.29 2.04
N THR A 323 9.76 -11.91 2.19
CA THR A 323 11.01 -11.16 2.44
C THR A 323 11.36 -10.23 1.28
N ASN A 324 10.88 -10.55 0.06
CA ASN A 324 11.10 -9.76 -1.15
C ASN A 324 9.93 -8.78 -1.45
N MET A 325 9.02 -8.53 -0.50
CA MET A 325 7.94 -7.53 -0.70
C MET A 325 8.43 -6.15 -1.11
N PRO A 326 9.61 -5.65 -0.66
CA PRO A 326 10.14 -4.40 -1.20
C PRO A 326 10.35 -4.38 -2.72
N GLU A 327 10.61 -5.53 -3.33
CA GLU A 327 10.75 -5.66 -4.78
C GLU A 327 9.46 -6.19 -5.44
N ASN A 328 8.65 -6.99 -4.73
CA ASN A 328 7.45 -7.62 -5.25
C ASN A 328 6.21 -6.74 -5.19
N ASN A 329 6.09 -5.86 -4.19
CA ASN A 329 4.95 -4.96 -4.03
C ASN A 329 5.34 -3.55 -3.52
N LEU A 330 6.62 -3.20 -3.53
CA LEU A 330 7.14 -1.90 -3.08
C LEU A 330 6.81 -1.57 -1.61
N MET A 331 6.50 -2.60 -0.82
CA MET A 331 6.13 -2.53 0.59
C MET A 331 7.10 -3.38 1.43
N TYR A 332 7.00 -3.32 2.76
CA TYR A 332 7.84 -4.13 3.62
C TYR A 332 7.21 -5.47 3.98
N SER A 333 8.07 -6.46 4.27
CA SER A 333 7.67 -7.78 4.78
C SER A 333 6.94 -7.69 6.12
N VAL A 334 6.01 -8.60 6.36
CA VAL A 334 5.31 -8.77 7.65
C VAL A 334 5.89 -9.91 8.50
N LEU A 335 6.88 -10.66 7.99
CA LEU A 335 7.46 -11.78 8.73
C LEU A 335 8.26 -11.31 9.95
N GLU A 336 8.20 -12.08 11.04
CA GLU A 336 8.99 -11.79 12.24
C GLU A 336 10.50 -11.72 11.93
N GLY A 337 11.15 -10.65 12.38
CA GLY A 337 12.56 -10.38 12.13
C GLY A 337 12.91 -9.90 10.71
N LYS A 338 11.89 -9.71 9.85
CA LYS A 338 12.01 -9.14 8.50
C LYS A 338 11.14 -7.89 8.32
N ASP A 339 10.42 -7.53 9.37
CA ASP A 339 9.55 -6.37 9.43
C ASP A 339 10.33 -5.04 9.30
N LEU A 340 9.59 -3.93 9.36
CA LEU A 340 10.15 -2.58 9.20
C LEU A 340 11.40 -2.36 10.03
N PRO A 341 12.45 -1.74 9.46
CA PRO A 341 13.62 -1.31 10.22
C PRO A 341 13.23 -0.30 11.31
N GLU A 342 14.04 -0.19 12.36
CA GLU A 342 13.81 0.79 13.43
C GLU A 342 14.15 2.22 13.01
N THR A 343 14.96 2.37 11.97
CA THR A 343 15.46 3.65 11.46
C THR A 343 15.24 3.76 9.96
N ASP A 344 16.19 4.31 9.23
CA ASP A 344 16.13 4.41 7.78
C ASP A 344 16.35 3.04 7.13
N GLY A 345 15.41 2.65 6.25
CA GLY A 345 15.43 1.41 5.46
C GLY A 345 15.55 1.69 3.98
N TYR A 346 15.12 0.79 3.16
CA TYR A 346 14.97 0.83 1.71
C TYR A 346 15.90 1.84 1.00
N ARG A 347 17.18 1.50 0.86
CA ARG A 347 18.23 2.35 0.24
C ARG A 347 18.51 3.67 0.98
N TYR A 348 18.30 3.72 2.27
CA TYR A 348 18.63 4.88 3.11
C TYR A 348 17.87 6.18 2.78
N HIS A 349 16.69 6.05 2.19
CA HIS A 349 15.80 7.18 1.87
C HIS A 349 14.38 6.97 2.41
N SER A 350 14.21 6.03 3.33
CA SER A 350 12.91 5.56 3.81
C SER A 350 12.85 5.65 5.33
N PRO A 351 12.66 6.84 5.90
CA PRO A 351 12.59 7.00 7.34
C PRO A 351 11.40 6.23 7.90
N VAL A 352 11.58 5.68 9.09
CA VAL A 352 10.49 5.13 9.89
C VAL A 352 10.03 6.24 10.83
N PRO A 353 8.75 6.64 10.78
CA PRO A 353 8.23 7.70 11.62
C PRO A 353 8.46 7.44 13.11
N THR A 354 8.87 8.49 13.83
CA THR A 354 9.18 8.40 15.26
C THR A 354 7.94 8.18 16.09
N GLN A 355 6.88 8.91 15.78
CA GLN A 355 5.57 8.84 16.45
C GLN A 355 4.45 8.85 15.39
N PRO A 356 4.09 7.70 14.82
CA PRO A 356 2.93 7.62 13.94
C PRO A 356 1.63 7.76 14.74
N SER A 357 0.52 7.97 14.03
CA SER A 357 -0.83 7.99 14.61
C SER A 357 -1.10 6.76 15.48
N THR A 358 -1.77 7.01 16.59
CA THR A 358 -2.16 6.02 17.59
C THR A 358 -3.64 5.63 17.51
N ILE A 359 -4.39 6.15 16.54
CA ILE A 359 -5.80 5.81 16.35
C ILE A 359 -5.93 4.35 15.95
N GLU A 360 -6.67 3.61 16.77
CA GLU A 360 -6.88 2.16 16.58
C GLU A 360 -7.95 1.88 15.50
N MET A 361 -7.83 0.73 14.85
CA MET A 361 -8.72 0.28 13.77
C MET A 361 -10.21 0.25 14.18
N ASP A 362 -10.52 -0.09 15.43
CA ASP A 362 -11.89 -0.11 15.92
C ASP A 362 -12.53 1.30 15.91
N ARG A 363 -11.77 2.32 16.30
CA ARG A 363 -12.22 3.72 16.25
C ARG A 363 -12.36 4.18 14.80
N ILE A 364 -11.40 3.82 13.94
CA ILE A 364 -11.47 4.11 12.50
C ILE A 364 -12.78 3.59 11.91
N GLY A 365 -13.13 2.34 12.18
CA GLY A 365 -14.37 1.75 11.67
C GLY A 365 -15.65 2.35 12.25
N GLN A 366 -15.61 2.95 13.43
CA GLN A 366 -16.77 3.58 14.05
C GLN A 366 -17.01 5.03 13.57
N GLU A 367 -15.95 5.77 13.31
CA GLU A 367 -16.01 7.21 13.04
C GLU A 367 -15.75 7.56 11.57
N MET A 368 -15.35 6.61 10.73
CA MET A 368 -14.93 6.86 9.36
C MET A 368 -15.98 7.58 8.51
N ASP A 369 -17.23 7.17 8.58
CA ASP A 369 -18.30 7.77 7.76
C ASP A 369 -18.51 9.25 8.15
N ASP A 370 -18.46 9.56 9.44
CA ASP A 370 -18.57 10.93 9.95
C ASP A 370 -17.34 11.74 9.55
N TRP A 371 -16.13 11.19 9.66
CA TRP A 371 -14.89 11.84 9.24
C TRP A 371 -14.84 12.15 7.74
N LEU A 372 -15.27 11.20 6.91
CA LEU A 372 -15.34 11.41 5.47
C LEU A 372 -16.36 12.49 5.10
N LYS A 373 -17.48 12.54 5.83
CA LYS A 373 -18.47 13.60 5.65
C LYS A 373 -17.89 14.96 6.04
N GLU A 374 -17.28 15.08 7.21
CA GLU A 374 -16.68 16.34 7.69
C GLU A 374 -15.55 16.79 6.76
N TRP A 375 -14.72 15.86 6.26
CA TRP A 375 -13.68 16.18 5.30
C TRP A 375 -14.25 16.76 3.99
N ARG A 376 -15.31 16.14 3.43
CA ARG A 376 -15.98 16.69 2.23
C ARG A 376 -16.56 18.06 2.47
N ASP A 377 -17.22 18.24 3.62
CA ASP A 377 -17.82 19.52 4.00
C ASP A 377 -16.73 20.62 4.15
N SER A 378 -15.57 20.28 4.71
CA SER A 378 -14.45 21.20 4.93
C SER A 378 -13.72 21.59 3.64
N THR A 379 -13.50 20.62 2.74
CA THR A 379 -12.73 20.83 1.52
C THR A 379 -13.59 21.22 0.31
N ASN A 380 -14.92 21.25 0.43
CA ASN A 380 -15.88 21.36 -0.66
C ASN A 380 -15.64 20.28 -1.77
N SER A 381 -15.07 19.14 -1.40
CA SER A 381 -14.81 18.03 -2.32
C SER A 381 -16.04 17.13 -2.47
N ILE A 382 -16.21 16.55 -3.65
CA ILE A 382 -17.39 15.71 -3.98
C ILE A 382 -17.14 14.26 -3.55
#